data_29c9d34258d6570f7c9df6357f3fa06c
#
_entry.id   29c9d34258d6570f7c9df6357f3fa06c
#
_cell.length_a   1.000
_cell.length_b   1.000
_cell.length_c   1.000
_cell.angle_alpha   90.00
_cell.angle_beta   90.00
_cell.angle_gamma   90.00
#
_symmetry.space_group_name_H-M   'P 1'
#
loop_
_entity.id
_entity.type
_entity.pdbx_description
1 polymer ?
#
loop_
_entity_poly.entity_id
_entity_poly.type
_entity_poly.pdbx_seq_one_letter_code
_entity_poly.pdbx_strand_id
1 'polypeptide(L)'
;MGKWHLGLHKSSGSDFHFHPLKQGFDYFYGLPLTNLRTCEPGQYLINIVYPALKPFNVLASGVVIGVTLYILYLAGVLNKITFLSLLTLVILISSAQAGWLLILSRLTCIVLKDYELVEQPVLLENLTARFTDEAVGFIHRNKDSPFLLYMSFAKVHTALFTTKPFVNHSVHGRYGDNVEEMDWGVGQIMAAVEELGLRKNTFVYFTSDNGPYIEEVSDTGEYHGGWSGIYKGGRRLSLIS
;
A
#
# COMPACT_ATOMS: atom_id res chain seq x y z
N MET A 1 -13.42 7.25 -5.08
CA MET A 1 -12.51 7.50 -3.94
C MET A 1 -11.88 6.22 -3.49
N GLY A 2 -10.73 6.28 -2.79
CA GLY A 2 -10.01 5.11 -2.33
C GLY A 2 -8.95 4.60 -3.31
N LYS A 3 -8.79 3.29 -3.45
CA LYS A 3 -7.76 2.65 -4.28
C LYS A 3 -8.11 2.73 -5.78
N TRP A 4 -7.21 3.25 -6.61
CA TRP A 4 -7.36 3.25 -8.08
C TRP A 4 -6.76 2.01 -8.74
N HIS A 5 -5.46 1.83 -8.65
CA HIS A 5 -4.68 0.68 -9.12
C HIS A 5 -4.82 0.31 -10.62
N LEU A 6 -5.19 1.23 -11.47
CA LEU A 6 -5.28 1.03 -12.93
C LEU A 6 -4.20 1.77 -13.71
N GLY A 7 -3.16 2.23 -12.99
CA GLY A 7 -2.10 3.05 -13.56
C GLY A 7 -2.47 4.54 -13.58
N LEU A 8 -1.48 5.38 -13.84
CA LEU A 8 -1.64 6.82 -13.99
C LEU A 8 -1.19 7.29 -15.37
N HIS A 9 -0.07 6.75 -15.86
CA HIS A 9 0.65 7.23 -17.04
C HIS A 9 0.70 6.17 -18.13
N LYS A 10 0.78 6.62 -19.38
CA LYS A 10 0.90 5.77 -20.57
C LYS A 10 2.29 5.84 -21.19
N SER A 11 2.75 7.02 -21.50
CA SER A 11 3.97 7.26 -22.31
C SER A 11 5.01 8.10 -21.59
N SER A 12 4.61 8.91 -20.63
CA SER A 12 5.51 9.76 -19.83
C SER A 12 5.02 9.85 -18.39
N GLY A 13 5.91 10.14 -17.44
CA GLY A 13 5.55 10.27 -16.02
C GLY A 13 4.65 11.46 -15.67
N SER A 14 4.16 12.21 -16.65
CA SER A 14 3.32 13.39 -16.46
C SER A 14 2.08 13.43 -17.35
N ASP A 15 1.81 12.38 -18.14
CA ASP A 15 0.68 12.41 -19.07
C ASP A 15 -0.68 12.11 -18.42
N PHE A 16 -0.69 11.52 -17.25
CA PHE A 16 -1.89 11.17 -16.48
C PHE A 16 -3.00 10.48 -17.28
N HIS A 17 -2.61 9.74 -18.35
CA HIS A 17 -3.55 9.17 -19.30
C HIS A 17 -4.60 8.24 -18.65
N PHE A 18 -4.19 7.47 -17.66
CA PHE A 18 -5.05 6.52 -16.94
C PHE A 18 -5.57 7.06 -15.60
N HIS A 19 -5.34 8.34 -15.31
CA HIS A 19 -5.85 8.96 -14.09
C HIS A 19 -7.39 8.95 -14.07
N PRO A 20 -8.05 8.77 -12.90
CA PRO A 20 -9.52 8.77 -12.81
C PRO A 20 -10.23 9.91 -13.54
N LEU A 21 -9.71 11.14 -13.42
CA LEU A 21 -10.26 12.33 -14.09
C LEU A 21 -10.16 12.29 -15.61
N LYS A 22 -9.42 11.35 -16.19
CA LYS A 22 -9.37 11.07 -17.64
C LYS A 22 -10.22 9.87 -18.03
N GLN A 23 -10.82 9.18 -17.05
CA GLN A 23 -11.66 8.00 -17.22
C GLN A 23 -13.14 8.27 -16.91
N GLY A 24 -13.57 9.53 -16.88
CA GLY A 24 -14.96 9.93 -16.72
C GLY A 24 -15.38 10.24 -15.29
N PHE A 25 -14.46 10.31 -14.34
CA PHE A 25 -14.71 10.83 -12.99
C PHE A 25 -14.40 12.32 -12.93
N ASP A 26 -15.21 13.07 -12.18
CA ASP A 26 -15.04 14.52 -11.98
C ASP A 26 -14.26 14.85 -10.71
N TYR A 27 -14.02 13.84 -9.85
CA TYR A 27 -13.35 13.99 -8.58
C TYR A 27 -12.61 12.70 -8.20
N PHE A 28 -11.41 12.83 -7.68
CA PHE A 28 -10.62 11.72 -7.14
C PHE A 28 -9.96 12.11 -5.82
N TYR A 29 -10.10 11.25 -4.81
CA TYR A 29 -9.33 11.29 -3.57
C TYR A 29 -8.92 9.88 -3.21
N GLY A 30 -7.62 9.57 -3.20
CA GLY A 30 -7.23 8.20 -2.94
C GLY A 30 -5.79 7.83 -3.30
N LEU A 31 -5.56 6.52 -3.23
CA LEU A 31 -4.29 5.87 -3.54
C LEU A 31 -4.23 5.54 -5.04
N PRO A 32 -3.24 6.05 -5.78
CA PRO A 32 -3.06 5.66 -7.17
C PRO A 32 -2.55 4.23 -7.32
N LEU A 33 -1.83 3.72 -6.30
CA LEU A 33 -1.25 2.38 -6.23
C LEU A 33 -1.85 1.60 -5.06
N THR A 34 -1.70 0.27 -5.08
CA THR A 34 -2.32 -0.61 -4.06
C THR A 34 -1.33 -1.28 -3.14
N ASN A 35 -0.02 -1.19 -3.40
CA ASN A 35 0.96 -1.95 -2.64
C ASN A 35 1.23 -1.34 -1.26
N LEU A 36 0.26 -1.47 -0.36
CA LEU A 36 0.29 -0.89 0.99
C LEU A 36 1.40 -1.45 1.88
N ARG A 37 1.91 -2.65 1.60
CA ARG A 37 3.07 -3.19 2.32
C ARG A 37 4.30 -2.31 2.20
N THR A 38 4.44 -1.61 1.09
CA THR A 38 5.56 -0.67 0.92
C THR A 38 5.40 0.62 1.69
N CYS A 39 4.20 0.88 2.21
CA CYS A 39 3.87 2.05 3.01
C CYS A 39 4.09 1.83 4.52
N GLU A 40 4.25 0.59 4.96
CA GLU A 40 4.61 0.29 6.34
C GLU A 40 6.07 0.69 6.62
N PRO A 41 6.36 1.26 7.80
CA PRO A 41 7.73 1.55 8.20
C PRO A 41 8.63 0.30 8.13
N GLY A 42 9.75 0.41 7.40
CA GLY A 42 10.70 -0.70 7.24
C GLY A 42 10.35 -1.72 6.16
N GLN A 43 9.21 -1.60 5.49
CA GLN A 43 8.85 -2.41 4.33
C GLN A 43 9.13 -1.65 3.03
N TYR A 44 9.70 -2.33 2.05
CA TYR A 44 10.02 -1.76 0.73
C TYR A 44 9.53 -2.70 -0.36
N LEU A 45 9.06 -2.17 -1.48
CA LEU A 45 8.59 -2.98 -2.61
C LEU A 45 9.63 -4.03 -3.01
N ILE A 46 10.89 -3.63 -3.07
CA ILE A 46 12.00 -4.50 -3.44
C ILE A 46 12.23 -5.63 -2.44
N ASN A 47 11.88 -5.43 -1.16
CA ASN A 47 12.00 -6.46 -0.11
C ASN A 47 10.94 -7.57 -0.26
N ILE A 48 9.81 -7.25 -0.88
CA ILE A 48 8.75 -8.22 -1.13
C ILE A 48 9.14 -9.12 -2.32
N VAL A 49 9.72 -8.50 -3.36
CA VAL A 49 10.16 -9.21 -4.57
C VAL A 49 11.52 -9.88 -4.37
N TYR A 50 12.43 -9.21 -3.67
CA TYR A 50 13.79 -9.68 -3.39
C TYR A 50 14.13 -9.49 -1.90
N PRO A 51 13.78 -10.45 -1.02
CA PRO A 51 14.03 -10.36 0.42
C PRO A 51 15.50 -10.12 0.79
N ALA A 52 16.43 -10.54 -0.07
CA ALA A 52 17.87 -10.32 0.12
C ALA A 52 18.29 -8.84 0.02
N LEU A 53 17.50 -7.98 -0.63
CA LEU A 53 17.81 -6.56 -0.85
C LEU A 53 17.29 -5.64 0.26
N LYS A 54 17.11 -6.15 1.49
CA LYS A 54 16.84 -5.28 2.63
C LYS A 54 18.03 -4.35 2.87
N PRO A 55 17.84 -3.07 3.27
CA PRO A 55 18.94 -2.14 3.54
C PRO A 55 20.00 -2.71 4.47
N PHE A 56 19.57 -3.44 5.51
CA PHE A 56 20.47 -4.13 6.42
C PHE A 56 21.34 -5.20 5.70
N ASN A 57 20.75 -6.01 4.84
CA ASN A 57 21.48 -7.05 4.10
C ASN A 57 22.49 -6.45 3.12
N VAL A 58 22.12 -5.34 2.48
CA VAL A 58 23.04 -4.59 1.59
C VAL A 58 24.25 -4.10 2.37
N LEU A 59 24.05 -3.49 3.53
CA LEU A 59 25.14 -3.03 4.38
C LEU A 59 25.97 -4.20 4.94
N ALA A 60 25.32 -5.27 5.37
CA ALA A 60 26.00 -6.48 5.85
C ALA A 60 26.87 -7.11 4.74
N SER A 61 26.38 -7.16 3.51
CA SER A 61 27.16 -7.62 2.36
C SER A 61 28.38 -6.73 2.11
N GLY A 62 28.22 -5.42 2.24
CA GLY A 62 29.33 -4.46 2.17
C GLY A 62 30.42 -4.73 3.22
N VAL A 63 30.00 -5.04 4.46
CA VAL A 63 30.92 -5.41 5.55
C VAL A 63 31.67 -6.70 5.21
N VAL A 64 30.98 -7.74 4.74
CA VAL A 64 31.62 -9.01 4.33
C VAL A 64 32.65 -8.79 3.24
N ILE A 65 32.33 -8.01 2.21
CA ILE A 65 33.26 -7.66 1.15
C ILE A 65 34.45 -6.87 1.71
N GLY A 66 34.21 -5.91 2.60
CA GLY A 66 35.27 -5.12 3.24
C GLY A 66 36.23 -5.98 4.06
N VAL A 67 35.71 -6.94 4.83
CA VAL A 67 36.54 -7.91 5.58
C VAL A 67 37.37 -8.78 4.63
N THR A 68 36.77 -9.25 3.54
CA THR A 68 37.48 -10.04 2.53
C THR A 68 38.61 -9.22 1.90
N LEU A 69 38.38 -7.97 1.53
CA LEU A 69 39.43 -7.08 1.02
C LEU A 69 40.57 -6.86 2.02
N TYR A 70 40.23 -6.73 3.32
CA TYR A 70 41.23 -6.59 4.38
C TYR A 70 42.09 -7.85 4.55
N ILE A 71 41.51 -9.03 4.46
CA ILE A 71 42.24 -10.31 4.51
C ILE A 71 43.22 -10.39 3.30
N LEU A 72 42.75 -10.03 2.09
CA LEU A 72 43.60 -10.02 0.89
C LEU A 72 44.76 -9.00 0.99
N TYR A 73 44.50 -7.88 1.65
CA TYR A 73 45.55 -6.90 1.94
C TYR A 73 46.60 -7.48 2.92
N LEU A 74 46.17 -8.12 4.02
CA LEU A 74 47.07 -8.76 4.98
C LEU A 74 47.86 -9.92 4.36
N ALA A 75 47.25 -10.65 3.43
CA ALA A 75 47.95 -11.71 2.67
C ALA A 75 48.92 -11.20 1.60
N GLY A 76 49.08 -9.88 1.46
CA GLY A 76 49.98 -9.28 0.49
C GLY A 76 49.51 -9.34 -0.97
N VAL A 77 48.27 -9.74 -1.22
CA VAL A 77 47.64 -9.81 -2.55
C VAL A 77 47.30 -8.40 -3.06
N LEU A 78 46.85 -7.52 -2.16
CA LEU A 78 46.49 -6.14 -2.47
C LEU A 78 47.51 -5.17 -1.89
N ASN A 79 47.95 -4.18 -2.68
CA ASN A 79 48.66 -3.07 -2.10
C ASN A 79 47.72 -2.09 -1.37
N LYS A 80 48.29 -1.22 -0.53
CA LYS A 80 47.53 -0.29 0.31
C LYS A 80 46.59 0.62 -0.49
N ILE A 81 47.05 1.13 -1.63
CA ILE A 81 46.27 2.06 -2.45
C ILE A 81 45.04 1.34 -3.02
N THR A 82 45.24 0.16 -3.64
CA THR A 82 44.17 -0.65 -4.22
C THR A 82 43.17 -1.07 -3.14
N PHE A 83 43.64 -1.52 -1.96
CA PHE A 83 42.79 -1.87 -0.85
C PHE A 83 41.89 -0.69 -0.42
N LEU A 84 42.48 0.48 -0.17
CA LEU A 84 41.71 1.67 0.25
C LEU A 84 40.73 2.13 -0.83
N SER A 85 41.11 2.10 -2.09
CA SER A 85 40.22 2.48 -3.20
C SER A 85 39.00 1.56 -3.31
N LEU A 86 39.22 0.24 -3.24
CA LEU A 86 38.15 -0.74 -3.30
C LEU A 86 37.25 -0.65 -2.07
N LEU A 87 37.83 -0.48 -0.89
CA LEU A 87 37.04 -0.35 0.35
C LEU A 87 36.15 0.91 0.31
N THR A 88 36.69 2.04 -0.13
CA THR A 88 35.93 3.27 -0.30
C THR A 88 34.80 3.07 -1.31
N LEU A 89 35.06 2.42 -2.44
CA LEU A 89 34.02 2.12 -3.44
C LEU A 89 32.91 1.26 -2.88
N VAL A 90 33.24 0.20 -2.13
CA VAL A 90 32.25 -0.68 -1.47
C VAL A 90 31.39 0.11 -0.49
N ILE A 91 31.99 0.95 0.34
CA ILE A 91 31.25 1.79 1.30
C ILE A 91 30.30 2.73 0.57
N LEU A 92 30.77 3.43 -0.46
CA LEU A 92 29.94 4.37 -1.22
C LEU A 92 28.77 3.68 -1.90
N ILE A 93 29.00 2.55 -2.59
CA ILE A 93 27.96 1.80 -3.28
C ILE A 93 26.94 1.26 -2.30
N SER A 94 27.38 0.58 -1.22
CA SER A 94 26.47 0.00 -0.23
C SER A 94 25.63 1.07 0.48
N SER A 95 26.25 2.22 0.81
CA SER A 95 25.52 3.33 1.43
C SER A 95 24.53 3.98 0.49
N ALA A 96 24.89 4.19 -0.78
CA ALA A 96 24.00 4.75 -1.79
C ALA A 96 22.80 3.83 -2.07
N GLN A 97 23.05 2.52 -2.19
CA GLN A 97 21.97 1.52 -2.38
C GLN A 97 21.04 1.47 -1.18
N ALA A 98 21.58 1.41 0.04
CA ALA A 98 20.78 1.41 1.25
C ALA A 98 19.94 2.69 1.37
N GLY A 99 20.53 3.85 1.12
CA GLY A 99 19.85 5.14 1.10
C GLY A 99 18.73 5.22 0.05
N TRP A 100 18.98 4.72 -1.16
CA TRP A 100 17.98 4.65 -2.22
C TRP A 100 16.78 3.79 -1.81
N LEU A 101 17.02 2.62 -1.20
CA LEU A 101 15.96 1.74 -0.72
C LEU A 101 15.10 2.42 0.36
N LEU A 102 15.71 3.23 1.24
CA LEU A 102 14.98 4.00 2.27
C LEU A 102 14.10 5.11 1.66
N ILE A 103 14.55 5.74 0.58
CA ILE A 103 13.81 6.81 -0.08
C ILE A 103 12.66 6.25 -0.92
N LEU A 104 12.87 5.12 -1.58
CA LEU A 104 11.91 4.56 -2.54
C LEU A 104 10.52 4.31 -1.95
N SER A 105 10.44 3.85 -0.69
CA SER A 105 9.15 3.64 -0.01
C SER A 105 8.37 4.94 0.17
N ARG A 106 9.08 6.05 0.42
CA ARG A 106 8.45 7.36 0.58
C ARG A 106 7.92 7.94 -0.73
N LEU A 107 8.52 7.55 -1.86
CA LEU A 107 8.11 8.05 -3.17
C LEU A 107 6.86 7.35 -3.71
N THR A 108 6.63 6.10 -3.34
CA THR A 108 5.55 5.26 -3.89
C THR A 108 4.26 5.30 -3.09
N CYS A 109 4.34 5.68 -1.81
CA CYS A 109 3.20 5.71 -0.89
C CYS A 109 2.60 7.12 -0.84
N ILE A 110 1.64 7.39 -1.72
CA ILE A 110 1.06 8.72 -1.88
C ILE A 110 -0.47 8.68 -1.86
N VAL A 111 -1.06 9.80 -1.42
CA VAL A 111 -2.48 10.10 -1.61
C VAL A 111 -2.60 11.29 -2.56
N LEU A 112 -3.44 11.15 -3.54
CA LEU A 112 -3.79 12.22 -4.47
C LEU A 112 -5.20 12.74 -4.17
N LYS A 113 -5.37 14.05 -4.33
CA LYS A 113 -6.65 14.71 -4.50
C LYS A 113 -6.67 15.35 -5.88
N ASP A 114 -7.47 14.77 -6.77
CA ASP A 114 -7.40 15.07 -8.20
C ASP A 114 -5.98 14.88 -8.72
N TYR A 115 -5.32 15.90 -9.23
CA TYR A 115 -3.93 15.86 -9.68
C TYR A 115 -2.92 16.29 -8.62
N GLU A 116 -3.38 16.70 -7.43
CA GLU A 116 -2.53 17.22 -6.37
C GLU A 116 -2.06 16.11 -5.44
N LEU A 117 -0.77 16.12 -5.13
CA LEU A 117 -0.18 15.27 -4.10
C LEU A 117 -0.49 15.87 -2.73
N VAL A 118 -1.38 15.23 -1.97
CA VAL A 118 -1.81 15.73 -0.66
C VAL A 118 -1.13 15.05 0.52
N GLU A 119 -0.56 13.86 0.31
CA GLU A 119 0.14 13.14 1.38
C GLU A 119 1.26 12.26 0.81
N GLN A 120 2.48 12.36 1.39
CA GLN A 120 3.65 11.56 1.03
C GLN A 120 4.67 11.53 2.19
N PRO A 121 5.00 10.37 2.77
CA PRO A 121 4.32 9.08 2.56
C PRO A 121 2.92 9.06 3.16
N VAL A 122 2.06 8.16 2.66
CA VAL A 122 0.75 7.94 3.25
C VAL A 122 0.87 7.40 4.67
N LEU A 123 0.09 7.96 5.58
CA LEU A 123 -0.09 7.43 6.93
C LEU A 123 -1.23 6.43 6.90
N LEU A 124 -0.93 5.15 7.13
CA LEU A 124 -1.96 4.09 7.13
C LEU A 124 -2.94 4.23 8.27
N GLU A 125 -2.47 4.75 9.42
CA GLU A 125 -3.36 5.07 10.54
C GLU A 125 -4.45 6.06 10.11
N ASN A 126 -5.68 5.78 10.48
CA ASN A 126 -6.88 6.56 10.11
C ASN A 126 -7.16 6.69 8.60
N LEU A 127 -6.49 5.93 7.73
CA LEU A 127 -6.70 6.03 6.28
C LEU A 127 -8.15 5.71 5.88
N THR A 128 -8.75 4.68 6.49
CA THR A 128 -10.15 4.31 6.25
C THR A 128 -11.09 5.43 6.68
N ALA A 129 -10.86 6.03 7.84
CA ALA A 129 -11.65 7.16 8.33
C ALA A 129 -11.55 8.36 7.38
N ARG A 130 -10.34 8.74 6.95
CA ARG A 130 -10.14 9.85 6.00
C ARG A 130 -10.87 9.63 4.67
N PHE A 131 -10.84 8.41 4.14
CA PHE A 131 -11.58 8.09 2.92
C PHE A 131 -13.08 8.11 3.13
N THR A 132 -13.55 7.62 4.28
CA THR A 132 -14.95 7.65 4.68
C THR A 132 -15.44 9.08 4.86
N ASP A 133 -14.70 9.92 5.57
CA ASP A 133 -15.04 11.33 5.80
C ASP A 133 -15.12 12.11 4.48
N GLU A 134 -14.19 11.85 3.54
CA GLU A 134 -14.23 12.49 2.22
C GLU A 134 -15.42 11.99 1.39
N ALA A 135 -15.79 10.70 1.51
CA ALA A 135 -16.98 10.15 0.85
C ALA A 135 -18.27 10.76 1.41
N VAL A 136 -18.39 10.87 2.73
CA VAL A 136 -19.50 11.56 3.39
C VAL A 136 -19.57 13.02 2.96
N GLY A 137 -18.42 13.73 2.99
CA GLY A 137 -18.35 15.11 2.52
C GLY A 137 -18.74 15.27 1.04
N PHE A 138 -18.39 14.31 0.18
CA PHE A 138 -18.81 14.29 -1.22
C PHE A 138 -20.33 14.16 -1.35
N ILE A 139 -20.98 13.27 -0.61
CA ILE A 139 -22.44 13.11 -0.61
C ILE A 139 -23.10 14.43 -0.19
N HIS A 140 -22.62 15.07 0.89
CA HIS A 140 -23.15 16.35 1.34
C HIS A 140 -23.05 17.45 0.28
N ARG A 141 -21.92 17.53 -0.44
CA ARG A 141 -21.70 18.53 -1.50
C ARG A 141 -22.58 18.31 -2.74
N ASN A 142 -23.01 17.07 -2.99
CA ASN A 142 -23.72 16.69 -4.21
C ASN A 142 -25.19 16.24 -3.95
N LYS A 143 -25.70 16.41 -2.74
CA LYS A 143 -27.04 15.92 -2.34
C LYS A 143 -28.20 16.39 -3.20
N ASP A 144 -28.06 17.56 -3.84
CA ASP A 144 -29.11 18.20 -4.62
C ASP A 144 -29.00 17.89 -6.15
N SER A 145 -28.06 17.02 -6.53
CA SER A 145 -27.78 16.64 -7.92
C SER A 145 -27.58 15.13 -8.05
N PRO A 146 -27.84 14.52 -9.20
CA PRO A 146 -27.45 13.13 -9.43
C PRO A 146 -25.93 12.96 -9.33
N PHE A 147 -25.50 11.93 -8.61
CA PHE A 147 -24.08 11.60 -8.48
C PHE A 147 -23.82 10.09 -8.53
N LEU A 148 -22.58 9.73 -8.86
CA LEU A 148 -22.02 8.40 -8.69
C LEU A 148 -20.86 8.48 -7.69
N LEU A 149 -20.98 7.82 -6.56
CA LEU A 149 -19.87 7.60 -5.64
C LEU A 149 -19.32 6.17 -5.84
N TYR A 150 -18.13 6.06 -6.40
CA TYR A 150 -17.36 4.81 -6.41
C TYR A 150 -16.36 4.83 -5.24
N MET A 151 -16.65 4.02 -4.20
CA MET A 151 -15.83 3.90 -3.01
C MET A 151 -15.04 2.59 -3.07
N SER A 152 -13.77 2.65 -3.44
CA SER A 152 -12.86 1.51 -3.48
C SER A 152 -12.03 1.47 -2.21
N PHE A 153 -12.48 0.72 -1.20
CA PHE A 153 -11.74 0.59 0.05
C PHE A 153 -10.35 -0.01 -0.18
N ALA A 154 -9.34 0.50 0.55
CA ALA A 154 -8.02 -0.11 0.59
C ALA A 154 -8.01 -1.39 1.45
N LYS A 155 -8.97 -1.52 2.34
CA LYS A 155 -9.23 -2.71 3.15
C LYS A 155 -10.06 -3.75 2.36
N VAL A 156 -9.87 -5.02 2.59
CA VAL A 156 -9.00 -5.64 3.59
C VAL A 156 -7.76 -6.24 2.93
N HIS A 157 -7.12 -5.46 2.05
CA HIS A 157 -5.86 -5.84 1.40
C HIS A 157 -4.71 -5.78 2.40
N THR A 158 -3.76 -6.68 2.32
CA THR A 158 -2.50 -6.60 3.08
C THR A 158 -1.64 -5.42 2.57
N ALA A 159 -0.93 -4.64 3.41
CA ALA A 159 -0.77 -4.88 4.85
C ALA A 159 -2.07 -4.60 5.62
N LEU A 160 -2.34 -5.43 6.61
CA LEU A 160 -3.47 -5.21 7.52
C LEU A 160 -3.11 -4.12 8.52
N PHE A 161 -3.69 -2.95 8.34
CA PHE A 161 -3.58 -1.82 9.28
C PHE A 161 -4.96 -1.52 9.86
N THR A 162 -5.01 -1.17 11.12
CA THR A 162 -6.26 -0.91 11.82
C THR A 162 -6.07 0.25 12.78
N THR A 163 -7.09 1.07 12.91
CA THR A 163 -7.13 2.23 13.78
C THR A 163 -7.80 1.89 15.11
N LYS A 164 -7.43 2.53 16.19
CA LYS A 164 -8.24 2.52 17.42
C LYS A 164 -9.64 3.09 17.08
N PRO A 165 -10.77 2.51 17.48
CA PRO A 165 -10.94 1.47 18.50
C PRO A 165 -10.96 0.03 17.98
N PHE A 166 -10.71 -0.22 16.69
CA PHE A 166 -10.85 -1.55 16.09
C PHE A 166 -9.67 -2.50 16.35
N VAL A 167 -8.53 -2.00 16.86
CA VAL A 167 -7.35 -2.82 17.15
C VAL A 167 -7.64 -3.83 18.25
N ASN A 168 -7.43 -5.12 17.96
CA ASN A 168 -7.69 -6.25 18.86
C ASN A 168 -9.16 -6.34 19.33
N HIS A 169 -10.09 -5.89 18.50
CA HIS A 169 -11.52 -5.91 18.81
C HIS A 169 -12.17 -7.22 18.35
N SER A 170 -11.83 -7.67 17.15
CA SER A 170 -12.42 -8.86 16.54
C SER A 170 -11.86 -10.16 17.11
N VAL A 171 -12.72 -11.15 17.30
CA VAL A 171 -12.31 -12.53 17.63
C VAL A 171 -11.58 -13.24 16.48
N HIS A 172 -11.60 -12.66 15.29
CA HIS A 172 -10.93 -13.17 14.08
C HIS A 172 -9.57 -12.47 13.81
N GLY A 173 -8.94 -11.90 14.86
CA GLY A 173 -7.63 -11.28 14.80
C GLY A 173 -7.59 -10.05 13.88
N ARG A 174 -6.40 -9.71 13.39
CA ARG A 174 -6.17 -8.50 12.59
C ARG A 174 -7.00 -8.43 11.31
N TYR A 175 -7.29 -9.57 10.68
CA TYR A 175 -8.16 -9.61 9.50
C TYR A 175 -9.57 -9.17 9.88
N GLY A 176 -10.13 -9.72 10.95
CA GLY A 176 -11.46 -9.34 11.47
C GLY A 176 -11.52 -7.86 11.87
N ASP A 177 -10.50 -7.35 12.56
CA ASP A 177 -10.40 -5.93 12.90
C ASP A 177 -10.48 -5.03 11.66
N ASN A 178 -9.83 -5.44 10.56
CA ASN A 178 -9.86 -4.71 9.30
C ASN A 178 -11.24 -4.75 8.62
N VAL A 179 -11.94 -5.89 8.71
CA VAL A 179 -13.33 -6.01 8.22
C VAL A 179 -14.26 -5.12 9.01
N GLU A 180 -14.16 -5.12 10.34
CA GLU A 180 -14.98 -4.27 11.21
C GLU A 180 -14.77 -2.78 10.97
N GLU A 181 -13.52 -2.35 10.75
CA GLU A 181 -13.23 -0.94 10.41
C GLU A 181 -13.76 -0.56 9.02
N MET A 182 -13.74 -1.47 8.05
CA MET A 182 -14.36 -1.25 6.74
C MET A 182 -15.89 -1.17 6.86
N ASP A 183 -16.49 -2.09 7.61
CA ASP A 183 -17.94 -2.11 7.84
C ASP A 183 -18.42 -0.83 8.54
N TRP A 184 -17.68 -0.35 9.53
CA TRP A 184 -17.91 0.96 10.13
C TRP A 184 -17.91 2.07 9.07
N GLY A 185 -16.93 2.09 8.16
CA GLY A 185 -16.88 3.09 7.08
C GLY A 185 -18.10 3.02 6.15
N VAL A 186 -18.56 1.82 5.80
CA VAL A 186 -19.80 1.61 5.05
C VAL A 186 -21.00 2.17 5.84
N GLY A 187 -21.06 1.88 7.15
CA GLY A 187 -22.08 2.40 8.04
C GLY A 187 -22.17 3.93 8.05
N GLN A 188 -21.02 4.63 8.11
CA GLN A 188 -20.96 6.10 8.07
C GLN A 188 -21.49 6.66 6.73
N ILE A 189 -21.12 6.05 5.62
CA ILE A 189 -21.61 6.43 4.29
C ILE A 189 -23.12 6.24 4.19
N MET A 190 -23.62 5.09 4.67
CA MET A 190 -25.04 4.79 4.66
C MET A 190 -25.85 5.72 5.57
N ALA A 191 -25.30 6.08 6.75
CA ALA A 191 -25.91 7.05 7.65
C ALA A 191 -26.05 8.43 6.97
N ALA A 192 -25.03 8.91 6.27
CA ALA A 192 -25.11 10.17 5.53
C ALA A 192 -26.21 10.13 4.43
N VAL A 193 -26.36 9.01 3.72
CA VAL A 193 -27.44 8.84 2.72
C VAL A 193 -28.81 8.88 3.38
N GLU A 194 -28.97 8.29 4.57
CA GLU A 194 -30.22 8.28 5.32
C GLU A 194 -30.56 9.67 5.88
N GLU A 195 -29.62 10.31 6.57
CA GLU A 195 -29.76 11.63 7.20
C GLU A 195 -30.13 12.73 6.20
N LEU A 196 -29.63 12.62 4.97
CA LEU A 196 -29.94 13.56 3.89
C LEU A 196 -31.23 13.21 3.13
N GLY A 197 -31.95 12.15 3.54
CA GLY A 197 -33.20 11.73 2.90
C GLY A 197 -33.02 11.13 1.50
N LEU A 198 -31.79 10.74 1.14
CA LEU A 198 -31.45 10.25 -0.21
C LEU A 198 -31.77 8.77 -0.40
N ARG A 199 -32.06 8.02 0.67
CA ARG A 199 -32.20 6.55 0.69
C ARG A 199 -33.15 6.00 -0.38
N LYS A 200 -34.26 6.67 -0.64
CA LYS A 200 -35.29 6.22 -1.61
C LYS A 200 -34.86 6.37 -3.06
N ASN A 201 -33.91 7.27 -3.33
CA ASN A 201 -33.41 7.60 -4.68
C ASN A 201 -31.96 7.15 -4.89
N THR A 202 -31.38 6.39 -3.95
CA THR A 202 -30.00 5.92 -4.04
C THR A 202 -29.96 4.41 -4.17
N PHE A 203 -29.40 3.93 -5.27
CA PHE A 203 -29.03 2.53 -5.44
C PHE A 203 -27.64 2.29 -4.82
N VAL A 204 -27.55 1.32 -3.91
CA VAL A 204 -26.28 0.95 -3.26
C VAL A 204 -25.91 -0.46 -3.65
N TYR A 205 -24.70 -0.62 -4.19
CA TYR A 205 -24.12 -1.91 -4.54
C TYR A 205 -22.81 -2.11 -3.79
N PHE A 206 -22.69 -3.23 -3.07
CA PHE A 206 -21.50 -3.61 -2.35
C PHE A 206 -20.96 -4.93 -2.89
N THR A 207 -19.67 -4.97 -3.21
CA THR A 207 -19.00 -6.16 -3.74
C THR A 207 -17.53 -6.16 -3.38
N SER A 208 -16.90 -7.33 -3.48
CA SER A 208 -15.44 -7.47 -3.46
C SER A 208 -14.90 -7.53 -4.89
N ASP A 209 -13.66 -7.10 -5.09
CA ASP A 209 -12.95 -7.19 -6.37
C ASP A 209 -12.45 -8.61 -6.65
N ASN A 210 -12.16 -9.40 -5.60
CA ASN A 210 -11.73 -10.79 -5.70
C ASN A 210 -12.06 -11.58 -4.42
N GLY A 211 -11.86 -12.88 -4.48
CA GLY A 211 -11.95 -13.76 -3.32
C GLY A 211 -10.79 -13.59 -2.34
N PRO A 212 -10.86 -14.22 -1.15
CA PRO A 212 -9.83 -14.12 -0.13
C PRO A 212 -8.52 -14.79 -0.58
N TYR A 213 -7.38 -14.22 -0.13
CA TYR A 213 -6.08 -14.87 -0.27
C TYR A 213 -5.83 -15.75 0.96
N ILE A 214 -6.38 -16.95 0.96
CA ILE A 214 -6.40 -17.86 2.11
C ILE A 214 -5.02 -18.36 2.55
N GLU A 215 -4.00 -18.24 1.71
CA GLU A 215 -2.63 -18.67 2.00
C GLU A 215 -1.75 -17.53 2.57
N GLU A 216 -2.32 -16.34 2.74
CA GLU A 216 -1.57 -15.20 3.25
C GLU A 216 -1.24 -15.38 4.73
N VAL A 217 0.05 -15.42 5.02
CA VAL A 217 0.59 -15.55 6.36
C VAL A 217 1.59 -14.42 6.60
N SER A 218 1.52 -13.78 7.77
CA SER A 218 2.49 -12.76 8.18
C SER A 218 3.86 -13.37 8.47
N ASP A 219 4.87 -12.51 8.59
CA ASP A 219 6.22 -12.92 9.02
C ASP A 219 6.23 -13.57 10.43
N THR A 220 5.18 -13.32 11.23
CA THR A 220 4.98 -13.91 12.57
C THR A 220 4.14 -15.19 12.56
N GLY A 221 3.73 -15.68 11.38
CA GLY A 221 2.91 -16.88 11.25
C GLY A 221 1.40 -16.66 11.44
N GLU A 222 0.93 -15.42 11.57
CA GLU A 222 -0.49 -15.10 11.68
C GLU A 222 -1.16 -15.18 10.29
N TYR A 223 -2.31 -15.85 10.21
CA TYR A 223 -3.09 -15.88 8.96
C TYR A 223 -3.79 -14.53 8.74
N HIS A 224 -3.53 -13.94 7.58
CA HIS A 224 -4.13 -12.68 7.13
C HIS A 224 -5.18 -12.87 6.04
N GLY A 225 -5.33 -14.10 5.54
CA GLY A 225 -6.36 -14.43 4.57
C GLY A 225 -7.74 -14.56 5.21
N GLY A 226 -8.76 -14.22 4.45
CA GLY A 226 -10.15 -14.46 4.84
C GLY A 226 -10.58 -15.90 4.60
N TRP A 227 -11.87 -16.13 4.63
CA TRP A 227 -12.49 -17.42 4.36
C TRP A 227 -13.48 -17.31 3.21
N SER A 228 -13.38 -18.25 2.24
CA SER A 228 -14.25 -18.25 1.05
C SER A 228 -15.63 -18.89 1.29
N GLY A 229 -15.88 -19.47 2.46
CA GLY A 229 -17.13 -20.16 2.76
C GLY A 229 -17.34 -21.37 1.85
N ILE A 230 -18.54 -21.47 1.30
CA ILE A 230 -18.93 -22.53 0.35
C ILE A 230 -18.51 -22.22 -1.09
N TYR A 231 -18.01 -21.00 -1.37
CA TYR A 231 -17.64 -20.58 -2.71
C TYR A 231 -16.27 -21.09 -3.09
N LYS A 232 -16.11 -21.45 -4.35
CA LYS A 232 -14.83 -21.87 -4.93
C LYS A 232 -14.06 -20.62 -5.37
N GLY A 233 -12.75 -20.64 -5.17
CA GLY A 233 -11.84 -19.61 -5.65
C GLY A 233 -11.37 -18.68 -4.55
N GLY A 234 -10.06 -18.72 -4.30
CA GLY A 234 -9.30 -17.68 -3.65
C GLY A 234 -8.48 -16.96 -4.70
N ARG A 235 -7.80 -15.89 -4.32
CA ARG A 235 -6.98 -15.06 -5.22
C ARG A 235 -5.97 -15.86 -6.06
N ARG A 236 -5.50 -16.99 -5.56
CA ARG A 236 -4.51 -17.85 -6.26
C ARG A 236 -5.14 -18.74 -7.33
N LEU A 237 -6.41 -19.13 -7.19
CA LEU A 237 -7.12 -19.97 -8.15
C LEU A 237 -7.66 -19.19 -9.35
N SER A 238 -7.81 -17.88 -9.25
CA SER A 238 -8.23 -17.02 -10.37
C SER A 238 -7.12 -16.80 -11.41
N LEU A 239 -5.88 -17.20 -11.11
CA LEU A 239 -4.76 -17.14 -12.07
C LEU A 239 -4.59 -18.41 -12.90
N ILE A 240 -5.45 -19.43 -12.70
CA ILE A 240 -5.37 -20.74 -13.37
C ILE A 240 -6.64 -21.01 -14.21
N SER A 241 -7.57 -20.08 -14.26
CA SER A 241 -8.77 -20.18 -15.10
C SER A 241 -8.67 -19.31 -16.34
#